data_f2e7cc6caa3eee4ccec2f5cdbc314b99
#
_entry.id   f2e7cc6caa3eee4ccec2f5cdbc314b99
#
_cell.length_a   1.000
_cell.length_b   1.000
_cell.length_c   1.000
_cell.angle_alpha   90.00
_cell.angle_beta   90.00
_cell.angle_gamma   90.00
#
_symmetry.space_group_name_H-M   'P 1'
#
loop_
_entity.id
_entity.type
_entity.pdbx_description
1 polymer ?
#
loop_
_entity_poly.entity_id
_entity_poly.type
_entity_poly.pdbx_seq_one_letter_code
_entity_poly.pdbx_strand_id
1 'polypeptide(L)'
;RYKTWEMIFRTVRQPDWWQGDDKYHAPAYTEPVSALEQGLKAGDFVVACEIAPPLSMSTKKLIENIKLVKPYVTAINFTDNASATPRMTSWACSKFAIENGAEPVMQIAARDRTRASLQGEILGATAMGVRNVLCVTGDSPVLAPQPRGRMDINDMDAIQMIWILRRMRDEGHYLDGREIKFPPRFFLGAAASPFASDPK
;
A
#
# COMPACT_ATOMS: atom_id res chain seq x y z
N ARG A 1 -1.87 -27.42 -8.63
CA ARG A 1 -1.71 -26.17 -7.85
C ARG A 1 -2.42 -25.00 -8.52
N TYR A 2 -2.34 -24.85 -9.86
CA TYR A 2 -3.00 -23.77 -10.61
C TYR A 2 -4.51 -23.89 -10.64
N LYS A 3 -5.06 -25.08 -10.77
CA LYS A 3 -6.52 -25.30 -10.66
C LYS A 3 -7.08 -24.84 -9.32
N THR A 4 -6.28 -24.87 -8.25
CA THR A 4 -6.70 -24.38 -6.94
C THR A 4 -6.78 -22.85 -6.91
N TRP A 5 -5.87 -22.15 -7.61
CA TRP A 5 -5.90 -20.70 -7.75
C TRP A 5 -7.08 -20.23 -8.61
N GLU A 6 -7.26 -20.81 -9.80
CA GLU A 6 -8.44 -20.56 -10.64
C GLU A 6 -9.74 -20.89 -9.90
N MET A 7 -9.76 -21.97 -9.11
CA MET A 7 -10.90 -22.34 -8.31
C MET A 7 -11.21 -21.34 -7.20
N ILE A 8 -10.19 -20.81 -6.52
CA ILE A 8 -10.35 -19.80 -5.47
C ILE A 8 -10.87 -18.48 -6.07
N PHE A 9 -10.33 -18.03 -7.22
CA PHE A 9 -10.76 -16.77 -7.84
C PHE A 9 -12.04 -16.89 -8.66
N ARG A 10 -12.35 -18.04 -9.25
CA ARG A 10 -13.59 -18.27 -10.00
C ARG A 10 -14.76 -18.73 -9.14
N THR A 11 -14.50 -19.37 -8.01
CA THR A 11 -15.54 -19.86 -7.10
C THR A 11 -15.81 -18.91 -5.93
N VAL A 12 -14.88 -18.03 -5.59
CA VAL A 12 -15.17 -16.92 -4.67
C VAL A 12 -15.95 -15.88 -5.46
N ARG A 13 -17.26 -15.84 -5.21
CA ARG A 13 -18.11 -14.77 -5.74
C ARG A 13 -17.49 -13.44 -5.35
N GLN A 14 -17.15 -12.62 -6.35
CA GLN A 14 -16.68 -11.27 -6.10
C GLN A 14 -17.76 -10.52 -5.30
N PRO A 15 -17.37 -9.75 -4.30
CA PRO A 15 -18.35 -9.01 -3.49
C PRO A 15 -19.12 -8.03 -4.36
N ASP A 16 -20.41 -7.82 -4.06
CA ASP A 16 -21.32 -6.98 -4.86
C ASP A 16 -20.84 -5.52 -4.98
N TRP A 17 -19.98 -5.06 -4.06
CA TRP A 17 -19.38 -3.73 -4.11
C TRP A 17 -18.18 -3.62 -5.08
N TRP A 18 -17.63 -4.76 -5.53
CA TRP A 18 -16.51 -4.80 -6.46
C TRP A 18 -17.00 -4.56 -7.89
N GLN A 19 -16.52 -3.48 -8.51
CA GLN A 19 -16.86 -3.08 -9.88
C GLN A 19 -15.59 -2.82 -10.70
N GLY A 20 -14.51 -3.53 -10.37
CA GLY A 20 -13.26 -3.45 -11.12
C GLY A 20 -13.43 -3.93 -12.56
N ASP A 21 -12.64 -3.34 -13.44
CA ASP A 21 -12.52 -3.74 -14.84
C ASP A 21 -11.04 -3.96 -15.22
N ASP A 22 -10.78 -4.37 -16.44
CA ASP A 22 -9.44 -4.61 -17.01
C ASP A 22 -8.85 -3.39 -17.74
N LYS A 23 -9.50 -2.22 -17.66
CA LYS A 23 -9.08 -1.01 -18.35
C LYS A 23 -8.08 -0.22 -17.53
N TYR A 24 -7.13 0.38 -18.21
CA TYR A 24 -6.27 1.38 -17.59
C TYR A 24 -7.06 2.66 -17.28
N HIS A 25 -6.98 3.11 -16.05
CA HIS A 25 -7.56 4.35 -15.58
C HIS A 25 -6.43 5.31 -15.21
N ALA A 26 -6.24 6.35 -16.03
CA ALA A 26 -5.26 7.39 -15.73
C ALA A 26 -5.63 8.13 -14.43
N PRO A 27 -4.64 8.59 -13.63
CA PRO A 27 -4.90 9.47 -12.50
C PRO A 27 -5.62 10.76 -12.95
N ALA A 28 -6.49 11.28 -12.11
CA ALA A 28 -7.20 12.54 -12.37
C ALA A 28 -6.30 13.80 -12.29
N TYR A 29 -5.04 13.62 -11.91
CA TYR A 29 -4.04 14.70 -11.83
C TYR A 29 -2.92 14.46 -12.87
N THR A 30 -2.36 15.56 -13.39
CA THR A 30 -1.28 15.53 -14.38
C THR A 30 0.10 15.69 -13.75
N GLU A 31 0.20 16.58 -12.76
CA GLU A 31 1.45 16.88 -12.09
C GLU A 31 1.84 15.79 -11.08
N PRO A 32 3.08 15.29 -11.13
CA PRO A 32 3.55 14.32 -10.16
C PRO A 32 3.41 14.82 -8.72
N VAL A 33 2.99 13.95 -7.82
CA VAL A 33 2.78 14.30 -6.40
C VAL A 33 3.99 13.98 -5.53
N SER A 34 5.00 13.30 -6.10
CA SER A 34 6.20 12.84 -5.39
C SER A 34 7.42 12.83 -6.32
N ALA A 35 8.63 12.84 -5.74
CA ALA A 35 9.85 12.71 -6.51
C ALA A 35 9.98 11.32 -7.17
N LEU A 36 9.50 10.28 -6.51
CA LEU A 36 9.44 8.92 -7.08
C LEU A 36 8.57 8.89 -8.33
N GLU A 37 7.36 9.44 -8.27
CA GLU A 37 6.46 9.50 -9.43
C GLU A 37 7.08 10.34 -10.57
N GLN A 38 7.68 11.47 -10.23
CA GLN A 38 8.32 12.35 -11.20
C GLN A 38 9.45 11.62 -11.96
N GLY A 39 10.36 10.98 -11.24
CA GLY A 39 11.46 10.23 -11.85
C GLY A 39 10.97 9.08 -12.73
N LEU A 40 10.00 8.30 -12.26
CA LEU A 40 9.42 7.20 -13.04
C LEU A 40 8.73 7.69 -14.31
N LYS A 41 7.97 8.79 -14.26
CA LYS A 41 7.34 9.39 -15.44
C LYS A 41 8.35 9.99 -16.43
N ALA A 42 9.46 10.51 -15.94
CA ALA A 42 10.55 11.00 -16.76
C ALA A 42 11.39 9.89 -17.42
N GLY A 43 11.24 8.64 -16.96
CA GLY A 43 12.07 7.53 -17.40
C GLY A 43 13.46 7.49 -16.75
N ASP A 44 13.63 8.20 -15.64
CA ASP A 44 14.87 8.23 -14.88
C ASP A 44 15.11 6.90 -14.16
N PHE A 45 16.39 6.58 -13.92
CA PHE A 45 16.74 5.47 -13.05
C PHE A 45 16.53 5.89 -11.58
N VAL A 46 15.45 5.43 -10.97
CA VAL A 46 15.15 5.70 -9.57
C VAL A 46 15.59 4.54 -8.67
N VAL A 47 16.11 4.86 -7.49
CA VAL A 47 16.50 3.88 -6.48
C VAL A 47 15.59 4.02 -5.28
N ALA A 48 14.98 2.92 -4.86
CA ALA A 48 14.27 2.83 -3.60
C ALA A 48 14.92 1.76 -2.71
N CYS A 49 14.95 1.97 -1.41
CA CYS A 49 15.35 0.95 -0.45
C CYS A 49 14.20 0.64 0.51
N GLU A 50 14.25 -0.54 1.12
CA GLU A 50 13.27 -0.97 2.11
C GLU A 50 13.87 -0.90 3.51
N ILE A 51 13.10 -0.37 4.45
CA ILE A 51 13.40 -0.40 5.88
C ILE A 51 12.26 -1.12 6.60
N ALA A 52 12.59 -2.22 7.27
CA ALA A 52 11.62 -2.91 8.11
C ALA A 52 11.30 -2.06 9.36
N PRO A 53 10.02 -1.80 9.65
CA PRO A 53 9.62 -1.08 10.84
C PRO A 53 10.09 -1.76 12.14
N PRO A 54 10.34 -0.99 13.23
CA PRO A 54 10.75 -1.54 14.51
C PRO A 54 9.70 -2.48 15.13
N LEU A 55 10.18 -3.46 15.94
CA LEU A 55 9.35 -4.30 16.82
C LEU A 55 9.05 -3.63 18.16
N SER A 56 9.36 -2.36 18.31
CA SER A 56 9.21 -1.61 19.57
C SER A 56 8.81 -0.16 19.29
N MET A 57 8.49 0.58 20.34
CA MET A 57 8.21 2.03 20.21
C MET A 57 9.48 2.89 20.01
N SER A 58 10.67 2.31 20.09
CA SER A 58 11.92 3.06 19.92
C SER A 58 12.13 3.42 18.44
N THR A 59 12.23 4.71 18.16
CA THR A 59 12.47 5.24 16.80
C THR A 59 13.94 5.49 16.50
N LYS A 60 14.84 5.32 17.49
CA LYS A 60 16.27 5.66 17.35
C LYS A 60 16.89 4.99 16.12
N LYS A 61 16.81 3.65 16.05
CA LYS A 61 17.39 2.90 14.94
C LYS A 61 16.71 3.18 13.61
N LEU A 62 15.40 3.41 13.62
CA LEU A 62 14.64 3.81 12.43
C LEU A 62 15.18 5.13 11.87
N ILE A 63 15.31 6.14 12.70
CA ILE A 63 15.81 7.47 12.28
C ILE A 63 17.28 7.41 11.82
N GLU A 64 18.12 6.65 12.52
CA GLU A 64 19.50 6.39 12.10
C GLU A 64 19.56 5.78 10.69
N ASN A 65 18.76 4.74 10.43
CA ASN A 65 18.70 4.08 9.14
C ASN A 65 18.16 5.03 8.05
N ILE A 66 17.10 5.80 8.33
CA ILE A 66 16.57 6.80 7.39
C ILE A 66 17.66 7.79 6.99
N LYS A 67 18.38 8.36 7.95
CA LYS A 67 19.47 9.32 7.70
C LYS A 67 20.63 8.71 6.92
N LEU A 68 20.93 7.44 7.18
CA LEU A 68 22.00 6.72 6.49
C LEU A 68 21.70 6.51 5.01
N VAL A 69 20.47 6.09 4.67
CA VAL A 69 20.13 5.71 3.29
C VAL A 69 19.61 6.87 2.45
N LYS A 70 19.01 7.88 3.07
CA LYS A 70 18.41 9.04 2.40
C LYS A 70 19.28 9.67 1.29
N PRO A 71 20.61 9.85 1.44
CA PRO A 71 21.43 10.47 0.38
C PRO A 71 21.55 9.63 -0.89
N TYR A 72 21.20 8.36 -0.86
CA TYR A 72 21.45 7.38 -1.93
C TYR A 72 20.17 6.89 -2.63
N VAL A 73 19.01 7.29 -2.15
CA VAL A 73 17.73 6.78 -2.65
C VAL A 73 16.73 7.89 -2.95
N THR A 74 15.88 7.67 -3.91
CA THR A 74 14.75 8.56 -4.23
C THR A 74 13.64 8.41 -3.19
N ALA A 75 13.38 7.18 -2.73
CA ALA A 75 12.33 6.91 -1.75
C ALA A 75 12.70 5.75 -0.82
N ILE A 76 12.07 5.72 0.36
CA ILE A 76 12.24 4.66 1.36
C ILE A 76 10.92 3.92 1.55
N ASN A 77 10.91 2.63 1.26
CA ASN A 77 9.76 1.76 1.41
C ASN A 77 9.69 1.21 2.85
N PHE A 78 8.55 1.37 3.51
CA PHE A 78 8.29 0.82 4.84
C PHE A 78 7.30 -0.31 4.74
N THR A 79 7.73 -1.53 5.12
CA THR A 79 6.89 -2.72 5.10
C THR A 79 5.74 -2.63 6.11
N ASP A 80 4.66 -3.34 5.83
CA ASP A 80 3.48 -3.38 6.68
C ASP A 80 3.25 -4.79 7.23
N ASN A 81 3.64 -5.01 8.48
CA ASN A 81 3.52 -6.30 9.17
C ASN A 81 4.01 -7.48 8.32
N ALA A 82 5.21 -7.36 7.73
CA ALA A 82 5.80 -8.42 6.92
C ALA A 82 5.83 -9.76 7.68
N SER A 83 5.56 -10.87 6.98
CA SER A 83 5.38 -12.21 7.55
C SER A 83 4.30 -12.27 8.64
N ALA A 84 3.27 -11.40 8.52
CA ALA A 84 2.20 -11.26 9.50
C ALA A 84 2.69 -11.03 10.95
N THR A 85 3.88 -10.47 11.11
CA THR A 85 4.48 -10.13 12.39
C THR A 85 4.16 -8.68 12.74
N PRO A 86 3.59 -8.40 13.94
CA PRO A 86 3.27 -7.04 14.36
C PRO A 86 4.53 -6.18 14.44
N ARG A 87 4.48 -4.99 13.83
CA ARG A 87 5.55 -3.99 13.84
C ARG A 87 4.96 -2.60 14.00
N MET A 88 5.81 -1.61 14.22
CA MET A 88 5.38 -0.21 14.08
C MET A 88 4.73 -0.04 12.71
N THR A 89 3.60 0.66 12.63
CA THR A 89 2.86 0.81 11.37
C THR A 89 3.67 1.54 10.30
N SER A 90 3.50 1.15 9.05
CA SER A 90 4.17 1.77 7.90
C SER A 90 3.88 3.27 7.80
N TRP A 91 2.66 3.72 8.12
CA TRP A 91 2.31 5.14 8.11
C TRP A 91 3.06 5.95 9.19
N ALA A 92 3.27 5.36 10.40
CA ALA A 92 4.06 6.01 11.45
C ALA A 92 5.53 6.14 11.03
N CYS A 93 6.13 5.07 10.46
CA CYS A 93 7.48 5.12 9.91
C CYS A 93 7.59 6.15 8.78
N SER A 94 6.59 6.24 7.92
CA SER A 94 6.51 7.23 6.84
C SER A 94 6.53 8.66 7.39
N LYS A 95 5.81 8.91 8.49
CA LYS A 95 5.83 10.22 9.16
C LYS A 95 7.22 10.56 9.67
N PHE A 96 7.92 9.63 10.31
CA PHE A 96 9.31 9.86 10.74
C PHE A 96 10.25 10.09 9.56
N ALA A 97 10.04 9.44 8.42
CA ALA A 97 10.83 9.69 7.22
C ALA A 97 10.62 11.12 6.71
N ILE A 98 9.38 11.59 6.60
CA ILE A 98 9.04 12.96 6.19
C ILE A 98 9.69 13.99 7.12
N GLU A 99 9.60 13.81 8.43
CA GLU A 99 10.20 14.70 9.43
C GLU A 99 11.73 14.76 9.35
N ASN A 100 12.36 13.70 8.81
CA ASN A 100 13.80 13.66 8.55
C ASN A 100 14.15 14.00 7.09
N GLY A 101 13.19 14.52 6.31
CA GLY A 101 13.38 14.99 4.94
C GLY A 101 13.63 13.88 3.93
N ALA A 102 13.13 12.68 4.16
CA ALA A 102 13.13 11.56 3.22
C ALA A 102 11.72 11.33 2.66
N GLU A 103 11.64 10.86 1.42
CA GLU A 103 10.36 10.52 0.79
C GLU A 103 9.99 9.08 1.10
N PRO A 104 8.85 8.81 1.77
CA PRO A 104 8.41 7.45 2.06
C PRO A 104 7.57 6.87 0.93
N VAL A 105 7.65 5.53 0.78
CA VAL A 105 6.62 4.69 0.18
C VAL A 105 5.97 3.90 1.31
N MET A 106 4.72 4.20 1.61
CA MET A 106 3.96 3.50 2.63
C MET A 106 3.39 2.21 2.05
N GLN A 107 3.89 1.06 2.48
CA GLN A 107 3.21 -0.20 2.18
C GLN A 107 1.92 -0.31 2.99
N ILE A 108 0.91 -0.92 2.39
CA ILE A 108 -0.36 -1.20 3.02
C ILE A 108 -0.83 -2.61 2.66
N ALA A 109 -1.00 -3.46 3.67
CA ALA A 109 -1.43 -4.84 3.50
C ALA A 109 -2.95 -4.97 3.68
N ALA A 110 -3.64 -5.53 2.70
CA ALA A 110 -5.08 -5.75 2.76
C ALA A 110 -5.48 -6.71 3.89
N ARG A 111 -4.63 -7.71 4.16
CA ARG A 111 -4.84 -8.73 5.21
C ARG A 111 -5.26 -8.17 6.57
N ASP A 112 -4.69 -7.05 6.98
CA ASP A 112 -4.87 -6.51 8.34
C ASP A 112 -5.96 -5.41 8.39
N ARG A 113 -6.74 -5.22 7.31
CA ARG A 113 -7.64 -4.07 7.17
C ARG A 113 -9.04 -4.44 6.72
N THR A 114 -10.00 -3.71 7.27
CA THR A 114 -11.33 -3.59 6.69
C THR A 114 -11.36 -2.44 5.69
N ARG A 115 -12.34 -2.43 4.78
CA ARG A 115 -12.57 -1.33 3.83
C ARG A 115 -12.73 0.02 4.52
N ALA A 116 -13.38 0.05 5.68
CA ALA A 116 -13.55 1.28 6.45
C ALA A 116 -12.21 1.78 7.03
N SER A 117 -11.41 0.88 7.62
CA SER A 117 -10.11 1.28 8.18
C SER A 117 -9.14 1.71 7.09
N LEU A 118 -9.13 1.04 5.92
CA LEU A 118 -8.34 1.45 4.76
C LEU A 118 -8.60 2.91 4.37
N GLN A 119 -9.88 3.25 4.17
CA GLN A 119 -10.27 4.59 3.72
C GLN A 119 -9.89 5.67 4.76
N GLY A 120 -10.11 5.41 6.04
CA GLY A 120 -9.71 6.34 7.11
C GLY A 120 -8.19 6.48 7.23
N GLU A 121 -7.45 5.38 7.13
CA GLU A 121 -5.99 5.39 7.23
C GLU A 121 -5.34 6.17 6.09
N ILE A 122 -5.82 6.01 4.85
CA ILE A 122 -5.26 6.74 3.71
C ILE A 122 -5.50 8.26 3.81
N LEU A 123 -6.65 8.69 4.31
CA LEU A 123 -6.91 10.10 4.57
C LEU A 123 -5.92 10.65 5.61
N GLY A 124 -5.73 9.93 6.71
CA GLY A 124 -4.78 10.32 7.76
C GLY A 124 -3.34 10.35 7.26
N ALA A 125 -2.89 9.31 6.56
CA ALA A 125 -1.54 9.22 6.03
C ALA A 125 -1.24 10.35 5.02
N THR A 126 -2.17 10.62 4.10
CA THR A 126 -1.99 11.70 3.11
C THR A 126 -2.07 13.09 3.73
N ALA A 127 -2.88 13.29 4.76
CA ALA A 127 -2.90 14.53 5.54
C ALA A 127 -1.57 14.78 6.28
N MET A 128 -0.88 13.70 6.70
CA MET A 128 0.47 13.79 7.31
C MET A 128 1.59 13.93 6.28
N GLY A 129 1.29 13.98 4.99
CA GLY A 129 2.26 14.21 3.92
C GLY A 129 2.72 12.98 3.15
N VAL A 130 2.18 11.80 3.40
CA VAL A 130 2.48 10.60 2.59
C VAL A 130 1.98 10.83 1.16
N ARG A 131 2.87 10.57 0.18
CA ARG A 131 2.59 10.77 -1.25
C ARG A 131 2.78 9.53 -2.11
N ASN A 132 3.33 8.45 -1.56
CA ASN A 132 3.47 7.17 -2.26
C ASN A 132 2.87 6.05 -1.40
N VAL A 133 2.04 5.23 -2.02
CA VAL A 133 1.37 4.09 -1.39
C VAL A 133 1.61 2.85 -2.23
N LEU A 134 2.08 1.77 -1.60
CA LEU A 134 2.29 0.47 -2.23
C LEU A 134 1.31 -0.55 -1.65
N CYS A 135 0.40 -1.04 -2.48
CA CYS A 135 -0.61 -2.00 -2.09
C CYS A 135 -0.12 -3.44 -2.21
N VAL A 136 -0.28 -4.21 -1.14
CA VAL A 136 0.00 -5.65 -1.12
C VAL A 136 -1.17 -6.40 -0.48
N THR A 137 -1.41 -7.65 -0.90
CA THR A 137 -2.42 -8.50 -0.22
C THR A 137 -1.97 -8.83 1.21
N GLY A 138 -0.68 -9.01 1.40
CA GLY A 138 -0.05 -9.43 2.65
C GLY A 138 0.17 -10.93 2.73
N ASP A 139 1.12 -11.35 3.56
CA ASP A 139 1.44 -12.76 3.76
C ASP A 139 0.29 -13.49 4.48
N SER A 140 0.17 -14.80 4.24
CA SER A 140 -0.88 -15.59 4.88
C SER A 140 -0.77 -15.54 6.41
N PRO A 141 -1.86 -15.25 7.12
CA PRO A 141 -1.86 -15.26 8.60
C PRO A 141 -1.61 -16.65 9.20
N VAL A 142 -1.69 -17.72 8.40
CA VAL A 142 -1.32 -19.08 8.82
C VAL A 142 0.15 -19.18 9.22
N LEU A 143 1.00 -18.37 8.58
CA LEU A 143 2.45 -18.33 8.82
C LEU A 143 2.81 -17.36 9.96
N ALA A 144 1.82 -16.66 10.52
CA ALA A 144 2.04 -15.68 11.57
C ALA A 144 2.46 -16.32 12.89
N PRO A 145 3.33 -15.67 13.67
CA PRO A 145 3.65 -16.09 15.04
C PRO A 145 2.49 -15.85 16.02
N GLN A 146 1.41 -15.21 15.56
CA GLN A 146 0.24 -14.92 16.38
C GLN A 146 -0.63 -16.16 16.59
N PRO A 147 -1.30 -16.28 17.76
CA PRO A 147 -2.32 -17.31 17.96
C PRO A 147 -3.34 -17.27 16.80
N ARG A 148 -3.75 -18.44 16.33
CA ARG A 148 -4.72 -18.53 15.24
C ARG A 148 -6.02 -17.84 15.62
N GLY A 149 -6.29 -16.71 14.95
CA GLY A 149 -7.58 -16.04 14.97
C GLY A 149 -8.49 -16.54 13.84
N ARG A 150 -9.56 -15.83 13.58
CA ARG A 150 -10.39 -16.09 12.41
C ARG A 150 -9.60 -15.76 11.14
N MET A 151 -9.32 -16.77 10.34
CA MET A 151 -8.52 -16.66 9.11
C MET A 151 -9.35 -16.23 7.90
N ASP A 152 -10.63 -16.02 8.07
CA ASP A 152 -11.65 -15.69 7.07
C ASP A 152 -11.92 -14.17 6.94
N ILE A 153 -11.15 -13.31 7.64
CA ILE A 153 -11.34 -11.86 7.60
C ILE A 153 -10.42 -11.23 6.54
N ASN A 154 -10.50 -11.70 5.32
CA ASN A 154 -9.99 -10.92 4.18
C ASN A 154 -11.15 -10.15 3.57
N ASP A 155 -11.35 -8.90 4.01
CA ASP A 155 -12.40 -8.02 3.49
C ASP A 155 -12.12 -7.59 2.04
N MET A 156 -10.85 -7.65 1.62
CA MET A 156 -10.38 -7.29 0.28
C MET A 156 -9.00 -7.87 -0.01
N ASP A 157 -8.63 -7.93 -1.28
CA ASP A 157 -7.28 -8.17 -1.76
C ASP A 157 -6.59 -6.87 -2.24
N ALA A 158 -5.34 -6.97 -2.73
CA ALA A 158 -4.59 -5.81 -3.20
C ALA A 158 -5.25 -5.13 -4.40
N ILE A 159 -5.87 -5.89 -5.31
CA ILE A 159 -6.52 -5.34 -6.51
C ILE A 159 -7.76 -4.53 -6.11
N GLN A 160 -8.59 -5.10 -5.23
CA GLN A 160 -9.76 -4.44 -4.67
C GLN A 160 -9.36 -3.18 -3.88
N MET A 161 -8.27 -3.25 -3.10
CA MET A 161 -7.73 -2.11 -2.38
C MET A 161 -7.29 -0.99 -3.32
N ILE A 162 -6.57 -1.30 -4.40
CA ILE A 162 -6.16 -0.33 -5.44
C ILE A 162 -7.38 0.34 -6.05
N TRP A 163 -8.42 -0.40 -6.36
CA TRP A 163 -9.65 0.14 -6.91
C TRP A 163 -10.34 1.12 -5.95
N ILE A 164 -10.46 0.79 -4.65
CA ILE A 164 -11.01 1.69 -3.63
C ILE A 164 -10.18 2.97 -3.55
N LEU A 165 -8.86 2.84 -3.46
CA LEU A 165 -7.95 3.98 -3.31
C LEU A 165 -7.94 4.87 -4.56
N ARG A 166 -8.05 4.29 -5.76
CA ARG A 166 -8.19 5.03 -7.01
C ARG A 166 -9.49 5.85 -7.01
N ARG A 167 -10.61 5.28 -6.60
CA ARG A 167 -11.88 6.00 -6.51
C ARG A 167 -11.80 7.17 -5.54
N MET A 168 -11.21 6.97 -4.37
CA MET A 168 -11.02 8.06 -3.40
C MET A 168 -10.16 9.19 -3.98
N ARG A 169 -9.10 8.85 -4.71
CA ARG A 169 -8.15 9.81 -5.29
C ARG A 169 -8.71 10.52 -6.52
N ASP A 170 -9.26 9.76 -7.47
CA ASP A 170 -9.57 10.25 -8.82
C ASP A 170 -11.04 10.66 -8.96
N GLU A 171 -11.95 9.98 -8.29
CA GLU A 171 -13.38 10.25 -8.35
C GLU A 171 -13.88 11.07 -7.15
N GLY A 172 -13.07 11.18 -6.09
CA GLY A 172 -13.42 11.94 -4.89
C GLY A 172 -14.58 11.34 -4.09
N HIS A 173 -14.72 10.00 -4.10
CA HIS A 173 -15.81 9.32 -3.40
C HIS A 173 -15.31 8.20 -2.49
N TYR A 174 -15.95 8.08 -1.34
CA TYR A 174 -15.86 6.87 -0.51
C TYR A 174 -16.52 5.68 -1.21
N LEU A 175 -16.25 4.48 -0.70
CA LEU A 175 -16.84 3.26 -1.24
C LEU A 175 -18.38 3.24 -1.14
N ASP A 176 -18.94 3.91 -0.13
CA ASP A 176 -20.38 4.06 0.08
C ASP A 176 -21.04 5.18 -0.77
N GLY A 177 -20.27 5.82 -1.64
CA GLY A 177 -20.74 6.86 -2.57
C GLY A 177 -20.72 8.28 -2.00
N ARG A 178 -20.40 8.49 -0.73
CA ARG A 178 -20.28 9.85 -0.18
C ARG A 178 -19.09 10.59 -0.79
N GLU A 179 -19.29 11.87 -1.06
CA GLU A 179 -18.26 12.76 -1.59
C GLU A 179 -17.14 13.04 -0.58
N ILE A 180 -15.91 13.09 -1.07
CA ILE A 180 -14.71 13.55 -0.34
C ILE A 180 -14.40 14.97 -0.83
N LYS A 181 -14.70 16.01 -0.05
CA LYS A 181 -14.50 17.42 -0.43
C LYS A 181 -13.06 17.75 -0.83
N PHE A 182 -12.09 17.11 -0.18
CA PHE A 182 -10.65 17.25 -0.47
C PHE A 182 -10.06 15.86 -0.70
N PRO A 183 -10.14 15.34 -1.93
CA PRO A 183 -9.62 14.01 -2.26
C PRO A 183 -8.13 13.88 -1.96
N PRO A 184 -7.68 12.74 -1.42
CA PRO A 184 -6.27 12.53 -1.15
C PRO A 184 -5.50 12.42 -2.46
N ARG A 185 -4.27 12.95 -2.49
CA ARG A 185 -3.37 12.86 -3.65
C ARG A 185 -2.15 12.05 -3.29
N PHE A 186 -1.92 10.98 -4.02
CA PHE A 186 -0.79 10.07 -3.83
C PHE A 186 -0.53 9.26 -5.09
N PHE A 187 0.71 8.88 -5.28
CA PHE A 187 1.12 7.90 -6.29
C PHE A 187 0.81 6.50 -5.77
N LEU A 188 0.17 5.68 -6.61
CA LEU A 188 -0.34 4.36 -6.24
C LEU A 188 0.44 3.28 -6.99
N GLY A 189 1.00 2.35 -6.24
CA GLY A 189 1.73 1.20 -6.74
C GLY A 189 1.22 -0.11 -6.18
N ALA A 190 1.64 -1.20 -6.81
CA ALA A 190 1.38 -2.57 -6.38
C ALA A 190 2.61 -3.46 -6.56
N ALA A 191 2.67 -4.56 -5.80
CA ALA A 191 3.63 -5.60 -6.04
C ALA A 191 3.15 -6.52 -7.19
N ALA A 192 4.07 -6.91 -8.07
CA ALA A 192 3.83 -7.88 -9.12
C ALA A 192 4.90 -8.96 -9.11
N SER A 193 4.56 -10.18 -9.51
CA SER A 193 5.50 -11.30 -9.65
C SER A 193 5.66 -11.64 -11.14
N PRO A 194 6.62 -11.00 -11.85
CA PRO A 194 6.82 -11.21 -13.28
C PRO A 194 7.35 -12.61 -13.61
N PHE A 195 7.82 -13.35 -12.61
CA PHE A 195 8.32 -14.72 -12.74
C PHE A 195 7.31 -15.78 -12.31
N ALA A 196 6.05 -15.41 -12.13
CA ALA A 196 4.99 -16.38 -11.91
C ALA A 196 4.91 -17.30 -13.14
N SER A 197 4.75 -18.61 -12.92
CA SER A 197 4.74 -19.61 -13.98
C SER A 197 3.49 -19.55 -14.88
N ASP A 198 2.52 -18.72 -14.55
CA ASP A 198 1.36 -18.38 -15.38
C ASP A 198 1.11 -16.87 -15.29
N PRO A 199 1.55 -16.09 -16.28
CA PRO A 199 1.46 -14.62 -16.27
C PRO A 199 0.11 -14.11 -16.79
N LYS A 200 -0.98 -14.75 -16.39
CA LYS A 200 -2.32 -14.24 -16.73
C LYS A 200 -2.75 -13.13 -15.80
#